data_576bb9302bf6ae2189b74a70cd38b6e7
#
_entry.id   576bb9302bf6ae2189b74a70cd38b6e7
#
_cell.length_a   1.000
_cell.length_b   1.000
_cell.length_c   1.000
_cell.angle_alpha   90.00
_cell.angle_beta   90.00
_cell.angle_gamma   90.00
#
_symmetry.space_group_name_H-M   'P 1'
#
loop_
_entity.id
_entity.type
_entity.pdbx_description
1 polymer ?
#
loop_
_entity_poly.entity_id
_entity_poly.type
_entity_poly.pdbx_seq_one_letter_code
_entity_poly.pdbx_strand_id
1 'polypeptide(L)'
;MRIWRVGLLILLFLAVSFLIARWLTAENRERAAVVSLLHLQKEGDSAGMLRMLPGCGQQPKCRAAVVADARRLQGAGTLTVLRYDSGTSYSFAGASGQTRVAWDRGGATPAVVQCVSVERRGLAIFGGSIILHAISLPIGGESTCPG
;
A
#
# COMPACT_ATOMS: atom_id res chain seq x y z
N MET A 1 31.12 -17.60 33.27
CA MET A 1 29.70 -17.97 32.98
C MET A 1 28.71 -16.78 33.00
N ARG A 2 28.76 -15.83 33.93
CA ARG A 2 27.80 -14.68 34.00
C ARG A 2 27.91 -13.71 32.80
N ILE A 3 29.12 -13.34 32.41
CA ILE A 3 29.38 -12.37 31.32
C ILE A 3 28.85 -12.90 29.97
N TRP A 4 29.02 -14.19 29.70
CA TRP A 4 28.54 -14.78 28.45
C TRP A 4 27.00 -14.84 28.36
N ARG A 5 26.31 -15.08 29.48
CA ARG A 5 24.86 -15.03 29.55
C ARG A 5 24.32 -13.61 29.28
N VAL A 6 24.99 -12.60 29.84
CA VAL A 6 24.63 -11.18 29.59
C VAL A 6 24.86 -10.82 28.12
N GLY A 7 26.01 -11.23 27.54
CA GLY A 7 26.30 -11.03 26.13
C GLY A 7 25.22 -11.66 25.19
N LEU A 8 24.83 -12.90 25.52
CA LEU A 8 23.79 -13.61 24.75
C LEU A 8 22.42 -12.90 24.84
N LEU A 9 22.04 -12.40 26.02
CA LEU A 9 20.78 -11.67 26.20
C LEU A 9 20.77 -10.35 25.43
N ILE A 10 21.88 -9.61 25.41
CA ILE A 10 22.02 -8.37 24.64
C ILE A 10 21.89 -8.68 23.14
N LEU A 11 22.55 -9.71 22.67
CA LEU A 11 22.52 -10.11 21.25
C LEU A 11 21.11 -10.55 20.83
N LEU A 12 20.42 -11.30 21.68
CA LEU A 12 19.03 -11.70 21.46
C LEU A 12 18.10 -10.47 21.41
N PHE A 13 18.26 -9.53 22.35
CA PHE A 13 17.50 -8.29 22.38
C PHE A 13 17.69 -7.46 21.11
N LEU A 14 18.94 -7.30 20.66
CA LEU A 14 19.26 -6.57 19.43
C LEU A 14 18.68 -7.26 18.20
N ALA A 15 18.71 -8.58 18.13
CA ALA A 15 18.13 -9.34 17.03
C ALA A 15 16.61 -9.17 16.98
N VAL A 16 15.92 -9.28 18.11
CA VAL A 16 14.46 -9.08 18.19
C VAL A 16 14.08 -7.64 17.82
N SER A 17 14.80 -6.66 18.35
CA SER A 17 14.57 -5.23 18.04
C SER A 17 14.77 -4.95 16.54
N PHE A 18 15.80 -5.53 15.93
CA PHE A 18 16.05 -5.41 14.50
C PHE A 18 14.92 -6.03 13.67
N LEU A 19 14.41 -7.20 14.04
CA LEU A 19 13.32 -7.87 13.35
C LEU A 19 12.02 -7.03 13.41
N ILE A 20 11.71 -6.48 14.58
CA ILE A 20 10.53 -5.60 14.76
C ILE A 20 10.68 -4.34 13.91
N ALA A 21 11.84 -3.68 13.92
CA ALA A 21 12.08 -2.48 13.12
C ALA A 21 11.94 -2.76 11.62
N ARG A 22 12.43 -3.90 11.15
CA ARG A 22 12.29 -4.33 9.75
C ARG A 22 10.84 -4.63 9.36
N TRP A 23 10.08 -5.24 10.25
CA TRP A 23 8.67 -5.52 10.03
C TRP A 23 7.84 -4.24 9.89
N LEU A 24 8.02 -3.28 10.80
CA LEU A 24 7.37 -1.95 10.71
C LEU A 24 7.75 -1.20 9.44
N THR A 25 9.00 -1.32 8.98
CA THR A 25 9.45 -0.68 7.73
C THR A 25 8.77 -1.27 6.50
N ALA A 26 8.42 -2.56 6.50
CA ALA A 26 7.73 -3.21 5.38
C ALA A 26 6.30 -2.67 5.20
N GLU A 27 5.55 -2.44 6.28
CA GLU A 27 4.23 -1.84 6.23
C GLU A 27 4.28 -0.38 5.75
N ASN A 28 5.26 0.39 6.21
CA ASN A 28 5.47 1.76 5.75
C ASN A 28 5.76 1.85 4.24
N ARG A 29 6.47 0.87 3.67
CA ARG A 29 6.73 0.82 2.22
C ARG A 29 5.47 0.55 1.41
N GLU A 30 4.60 -0.35 1.85
CA GLU A 30 3.32 -0.60 1.21
C GLU A 30 2.46 0.67 1.21
N ARG A 31 2.32 1.29 2.37
CA ARG A 31 1.58 2.54 2.50
C ARG A 31 2.16 3.64 1.61
N ALA A 32 3.49 3.79 1.57
CA ALA A 32 4.15 4.79 0.71
C ALA A 32 3.86 4.54 -0.78
N ALA A 33 3.88 3.28 -1.24
CA ALA A 33 3.57 2.93 -2.62
C ALA A 33 2.11 3.24 -2.97
N VAL A 34 1.16 2.88 -2.09
CA VAL A 34 -0.26 3.18 -2.29
C VAL A 34 -0.50 4.69 -2.29
N VAL A 35 0.08 5.44 -1.35
CA VAL A 35 -0.05 6.90 -1.30
C VAL A 35 0.53 7.55 -2.56
N SER A 36 1.65 7.07 -3.07
CA SER A 36 2.23 7.57 -4.33
C SER A 36 1.29 7.33 -5.52
N LEU A 37 0.61 6.17 -5.58
CA LEU A 37 -0.39 5.89 -6.59
C LEU A 37 -1.58 6.85 -6.49
N LEU A 38 -2.07 7.15 -5.27
CA LEU A 38 -3.16 8.10 -5.04
C LEU A 38 -2.77 9.53 -5.41
N HIS A 39 -1.51 9.93 -5.22
CA HIS A 39 -1.03 11.24 -5.67
C HIS A 39 -1.10 11.36 -7.19
N LEU A 40 -0.63 10.36 -7.94
CA LEU A 40 -0.74 10.35 -9.40
C LEU A 40 -2.20 10.38 -9.87
N GLN A 41 -3.09 9.65 -9.17
CA GLN A 41 -4.52 9.67 -9.44
C GLN A 41 -5.13 11.06 -9.23
N LYS A 42 -4.79 11.72 -8.12
CA LYS A 42 -5.23 13.09 -7.82
C LYS A 42 -4.71 14.11 -8.83
N GLU A 43 -3.51 13.91 -9.35
CA GLU A 43 -2.90 14.75 -10.40
C GLU A 43 -3.49 14.47 -11.80
N GLY A 44 -4.24 13.38 -11.95
CA GLY A 44 -4.76 12.94 -13.24
C GLY A 44 -3.73 12.26 -14.13
N ASP A 45 -2.56 11.90 -13.58
CA ASP A 45 -1.48 11.22 -14.32
C ASP A 45 -1.76 9.72 -14.47
N SER A 46 -2.65 9.38 -15.40
CA SER A 46 -2.95 7.98 -15.72
C SER A 46 -1.75 7.19 -16.25
N ALA A 47 -0.81 7.85 -16.93
CA ALA A 47 0.41 7.22 -17.43
C ALA A 47 1.34 6.85 -16.26
N GLY A 48 1.48 7.73 -15.27
CA GLY A 48 2.20 7.47 -14.03
C GLY A 48 1.59 6.32 -13.25
N MET A 49 0.27 6.31 -13.08
CA MET A 49 -0.45 5.22 -12.44
C MET A 49 -0.18 3.87 -13.14
N LEU A 50 -0.25 3.80 -14.46
CA LEU A 50 0.01 2.58 -15.23
C LEU A 50 1.46 2.08 -15.09
N ARG A 51 2.44 2.98 -14.92
CA ARG A 51 3.82 2.58 -14.61
C ARG A 51 3.96 1.93 -13.24
N MET A 52 3.15 2.36 -12.26
CA MET A 52 3.13 1.76 -10.92
C MET A 52 2.32 0.46 -10.84
N LEU A 53 1.52 0.15 -11.85
CA LEU A 53 0.66 -1.04 -11.94
C LEU A 53 1.14 -1.96 -13.08
N PRO A 54 2.25 -2.72 -12.88
CA PRO A 54 2.86 -3.54 -13.90
C PRO A 54 1.92 -4.56 -14.47
N GLY A 55 1.34 -4.90 -15.22
CA GLY A 55 0.32 -5.86 -15.66
C GLY A 55 -1.01 -5.20 -16.02
N CYS A 56 -1.33 -4.05 -15.45
CA CYS A 56 -2.55 -3.32 -15.75
C CYS A 56 -2.53 -2.73 -17.19
N GLY A 57 -1.38 -2.28 -17.65
CA GLY A 57 -1.23 -1.71 -18.99
C GLY A 57 -1.56 -2.67 -20.13
N GLN A 58 -1.39 -3.97 -19.91
CA GLN A 58 -1.68 -5.03 -20.88
C GLN A 58 -3.14 -5.55 -20.80
N GLN A 59 -3.87 -5.17 -19.75
CA GLN A 59 -5.25 -5.57 -19.52
C GLN A 59 -6.21 -4.43 -19.90
N PRO A 60 -6.98 -4.51 -20.98
CA PRO A 60 -7.81 -3.37 -21.44
C PRO A 60 -8.78 -2.86 -20.39
N LYS A 61 -9.41 -3.76 -19.61
CA LYS A 61 -10.34 -3.38 -18.53
C LYS A 61 -9.64 -2.62 -17.40
N CYS A 62 -8.46 -3.10 -16.95
CA CYS A 62 -7.67 -2.44 -15.91
C CYS A 62 -7.20 -1.06 -16.39
N ARG A 63 -6.65 -0.98 -17.59
CA ARG A 63 -6.21 0.29 -18.19
C ARG A 63 -7.35 1.30 -18.29
N ALA A 64 -8.53 0.86 -18.75
CA ALA A 64 -9.70 1.74 -18.86
C ALA A 64 -10.15 2.25 -17.47
N ALA A 65 -10.15 1.39 -16.44
CA ALA A 65 -10.46 1.78 -15.07
C ALA A 65 -9.47 2.82 -14.53
N VAL A 66 -8.17 2.61 -14.71
CA VAL A 66 -7.13 3.57 -14.28
C VAL A 66 -7.30 4.94 -14.95
N VAL A 67 -7.57 4.96 -16.27
CA VAL A 67 -7.80 6.22 -17.00
C VAL A 67 -9.06 6.91 -16.52
N ALA A 68 -10.14 6.17 -16.27
CA ALA A 68 -11.40 6.71 -15.77
C ALA A 68 -11.23 7.29 -14.35
N ASP A 69 -10.52 6.57 -13.47
CA ASP A 69 -10.23 7.02 -12.10
C ASP A 69 -9.37 8.28 -12.08
N ALA A 70 -8.29 8.33 -12.87
CA ALA A 70 -7.44 9.49 -12.98
C ALA A 70 -8.23 10.74 -13.39
N ARG A 71 -9.15 10.61 -14.37
CA ARG A 71 -9.99 11.72 -14.83
C ARG A 71 -11.06 12.13 -13.80
N ARG A 72 -11.68 11.16 -13.15
CA ARG A 72 -12.78 11.41 -12.21
C ARG A 72 -12.30 11.98 -10.88
N LEU A 73 -11.12 11.53 -10.42
CA LEU A 73 -10.61 11.83 -9.08
C LEU A 73 -9.52 12.89 -9.07
N GLN A 74 -9.14 13.41 -10.23
CA GLN A 74 -8.23 14.57 -10.30
C GLN A 74 -8.83 15.78 -9.58
N GLY A 75 -7.99 16.58 -8.96
CA GLY A 75 -8.44 17.78 -8.28
C GLY A 75 -7.33 18.53 -7.55
N ALA A 76 -7.61 19.81 -7.30
CA ALA A 76 -6.78 20.64 -6.44
C ALA A 76 -6.97 20.26 -4.96
N GLY A 77 -6.02 20.61 -4.11
CA GLY A 77 -6.10 20.38 -2.67
C GLY A 77 -5.03 19.39 -2.19
N THR A 78 -5.03 19.11 -0.91
CA THR A 78 -4.06 18.20 -0.27
C THR A 78 -4.68 16.82 -0.14
N LEU A 79 -3.95 15.79 -0.58
CA LEU A 79 -4.37 14.40 -0.39
C LEU A 79 -4.18 14.04 1.09
N THR A 80 -5.25 13.60 1.74
CA THR A 80 -5.24 13.12 3.12
C THR A 80 -5.76 11.69 3.18
N VAL A 81 -4.95 10.78 3.71
CA VAL A 81 -5.38 9.40 3.95
C VAL A 81 -6.07 9.34 5.32
N LEU A 82 -7.38 9.08 5.29
CA LEU A 82 -8.23 9.02 6.47
C LEU A 82 -8.17 7.65 7.15
N ARG A 83 -8.11 6.59 6.34
CA ARG A 83 -8.04 5.20 6.83
C ARG A 83 -7.23 4.34 5.87
N TYR A 84 -6.45 3.44 6.43
CA TYR A 84 -5.61 2.50 5.70
C TYR A 84 -5.68 1.13 6.35
N ASP A 85 -6.31 0.18 5.69
CA ASP A 85 -6.47 -1.20 6.15
C ASP A 85 -5.67 -2.11 5.20
N SER A 86 -4.43 -2.46 5.58
CA SER A 86 -3.55 -3.30 4.76
C SER A 86 -4.06 -4.74 4.67
N GLY A 87 -4.17 -5.27 3.45
CA GLY A 87 -4.49 -6.67 3.19
C GLY A 87 -3.33 -7.64 3.38
N THR A 88 -2.09 -7.13 3.60
CA THR A 88 -0.87 -7.94 3.72
C THR A 88 -0.17 -7.82 5.08
N SER A 89 -0.76 -7.07 6.04
CA SER A 89 -0.10 -6.66 7.30
C SER A 89 0.36 -7.81 8.20
N TYR A 90 -0.30 -8.96 8.13
CA TYR A 90 0.00 -10.10 9.01
C TYR A 90 0.88 -11.18 8.39
N SER A 91 1.48 -10.94 7.23
CA SER A 91 2.34 -11.92 6.58
C SER A 91 3.82 -11.64 6.79
N PHE A 92 4.56 -12.63 7.26
CA PHE A 92 6.03 -12.60 7.37
C PHE A 92 6.74 -12.98 6.06
N ALA A 93 6.06 -13.73 5.21
CA ALA A 93 6.53 -14.14 3.87
C ALA A 93 5.58 -13.60 2.82
N GLY A 94 5.97 -13.66 1.56
CA GLY A 94 5.19 -13.12 0.44
C GLY A 94 3.69 -13.36 0.58
N ALA A 95 2.90 -12.32 0.44
CA ALA A 95 1.46 -12.32 0.54
C ALA A 95 0.85 -11.43 -0.53
N SER A 96 -0.31 -11.82 -1.01
CA SER A 96 -1.18 -10.97 -1.83
C SER A 96 -2.45 -10.66 -1.06
N GLY A 97 -2.95 -9.44 -1.18
CA GLY A 97 -4.15 -9.02 -0.50
C GLY A 97 -4.74 -7.74 -1.08
N GLN A 98 -5.94 -7.41 -0.62
CA GLN A 98 -6.62 -6.17 -0.98
C GLN A 98 -6.46 -5.17 0.16
N THR A 99 -5.76 -4.08 -0.10
CA THR A 99 -5.62 -2.97 0.83
C THR A 99 -6.74 -1.98 0.59
N ARG A 100 -7.52 -1.71 1.62
CA ARG A 100 -8.60 -0.73 1.59
C ARG A 100 -8.07 0.62 2.05
N VAL A 101 -8.26 1.64 1.24
CA VAL A 101 -7.85 3.01 1.56
C VAL A 101 -9.02 3.97 1.44
N ALA A 102 -9.24 4.77 2.48
CA ALA A 102 -10.14 5.92 2.47
C ALA A 102 -9.30 7.20 2.48
N TRP A 103 -9.56 8.07 1.53
CA TRP A 103 -8.80 9.30 1.36
C TRP A 103 -9.69 10.45 0.87
N ASP A 104 -9.25 11.66 1.06
CA ASP A 104 -9.91 12.85 0.53
C ASP A 104 -8.91 13.76 -0.21
N ARG A 105 -9.48 14.72 -0.94
CA ARG A 105 -8.74 15.72 -1.72
C ARG A 105 -8.62 17.06 -0.99
N GLY A 106 -9.03 17.10 0.27
CA GLY A 106 -9.17 18.33 1.03
C GLY A 106 -10.45 19.11 0.71
N GLY A 107 -10.84 20.01 1.60
CA GLY A 107 -12.07 20.79 1.51
C GLY A 107 -13.32 19.97 1.83
N ALA A 108 -14.46 20.39 1.29
CA ALA A 108 -15.76 19.75 1.52
C ALA A 108 -16.07 18.56 0.57
N THR A 109 -15.03 17.96 -0.02
CA THR A 109 -15.24 16.80 -0.91
C THR A 109 -15.47 15.54 -0.09
N PRO A 110 -16.43 14.68 -0.49
CA PRO A 110 -16.65 13.42 0.21
C PRO A 110 -15.41 12.52 0.10
N ALA A 111 -15.16 11.75 1.16
CA ALA A 111 -14.08 10.76 1.17
C ALA A 111 -14.28 9.71 0.07
N VAL A 112 -13.20 9.35 -0.58
CA VAL A 112 -13.15 8.31 -1.60
C VAL A 112 -12.61 7.04 -0.96
N VAL A 113 -13.30 5.92 -1.16
CA VAL A 113 -12.86 4.60 -0.69
C VAL A 113 -12.53 3.73 -1.90
N GLN A 114 -11.34 3.16 -1.91
CA GLN A 114 -10.86 2.29 -2.99
C GLN A 114 -10.12 1.08 -2.41
N CYS A 115 -10.04 0.03 -3.22
CA CYS A 115 -9.26 -1.16 -2.93
C CYS A 115 -8.07 -1.22 -3.89
N VAL A 116 -6.90 -1.46 -3.33
CA VAL A 116 -5.66 -1.63 -4.08
C VAL A 116 -5.19 -3.07 -3.90
N SER A 117 -5.01 -3.78 -5.00
CA SER A 117 -4.44 -5.12 -4.99
C SER A 117 -2.94 -5.02 -4.82
N VAL A 118 -2.44 -5.56 -3.73
CA VAL A 118 -1.03 -5.48 -3.32
C VAL A 118 -0.45 -6.88 -3.24
N GLU A 119 0.72 -7.07 -3.78
CA GLU A 119 1.53 -8.27 -3.60
C GLU A 119 2.85 -7.89 -2.92
N ARG A 120 3.15 -8.55 -1.81
CA ARG A 120 4.43 -8.48 -1.14
C ARG A 120 5.24 -9.71 -1.51
N ARG A 121 6.40 -9.53 -2.14
CA ARG A 121 7.33 -10.61 -2.49
C ARG A 121 8.54 -10.62 -1.60
N GLY A 122 8.92 -11.82 -1.16
CA GLY A 122 10.06 -12.03 -0.28
C GLY A 122 9.74 -11.84 1.19
N LEU A 123 10.73 -12.15 2.02
CA LEU A 123 10.62 -12.02 3.47
C LEU A 123 10.71 -10.54 3.88
N ALA A 124 9.78 -10.08 4.71
CA ALA A 124 9.74 -8.70 5.22
C ALA A 124 11.07 -8.29 5.88
N ILE A 125 11.72 -9.23 6.57
CA ILE A 125 13.01 -9.04 7.26
C ILE A 125 14.17 -8.75 6.30
N PHE A 126 14.11 -9.21 5.04
CA PHE A 126 15.14 -8.96 4.02
C PHE A 126 14.79 -7.81 3.06
N GLY A 127 13.72 -7.09 3.34
CA GLY A 127 13.35 -5.89 2.58
C GLY A 127 12.56 -6.17 1.30
N GLY A 128 11.76 -7.21 1.25
CA GLY A 128 10.95 -7.65 0.11
C GLY A 128 10.35 -6.52 -0.73
N SER A 129 9.97 -6.82 -1.96
CA SER A 129 9.37 -5.85 -2.90
C SER A 129 7.85 -5.75 -2.72
N ILE A 130 7.31 -4.55 -2.91
CA ILE A 130 5.87 -4.29 -2.98
C ILE A 130 5.50 -4.09 -4.44
N ILE A 131 4.50 -4.82 -4.90
CA ILE A 131 3.98 -4.73 -6.26
C ILE A 131 2.49 -4.40 -6.16
N LEU A 132 2.08 -3.31 -6.81
CA LEU A 132 0.68 -2.94 -6.94
C LEU A 132 0.16 -3.52 -8.25
N HIS A 133 -0.95 -4.25 -8.23
CA HIS A 133 -1.51 -4.91 -9.41
C HIS A 133 -2.69 -4.16 -10.02
N ALA A 134 -3.57 -3.65 -9.18
CA ALA A 134 -4.78 -2.97 -9.62
C ALA A 134 -5.27 -1.99 -8.55
N ILE A 135 -6.06 -1.02 -8.98
CA ILE A 135 -6.84 -0.15 -8.12
C ILE A 135 -8.31 -0.24 -8.56
N SER A 136 -9.22 -0.29 -7.60
CA SER A 136 -10.67 -0.34 -7.90
C SER A 136 -11.21 1.05 -8.21
N LEU A 137 -12.33 1.08 -8.91
CA LEU A 137 -13.20 2.26 -8.89
C LEU A 137 -13.63 2.59 -7.46
N PRO A 138 -14.03 3.85 -7.16
CA PRO A 138 -14.56 4.19 -5.84
C PRO A 138 -15.69 3.27 -5.43
N ILE A 139 -15.61 2.76 -4.20
CA ILE A 139 -16.61 1.90 -3.58
C ILE A 139 -17.34 2.65 -2.47
N GLY A 140 -18.50 2.14 -2.03
CA GLY A 140 -19.21 2.70 -0.88
C GLY A 140 -18.39 2.65 0.41
N GLY A 141 -18.60 3.64 1.30
CA GLY A 141 -17.84 3.76 2.55
C GLY A 141 -17.93 2.54 3.49
N GLU A 142 -19.05 1.82 3.43
CA GLU A 142 -19.28 0.59 4.20
C GLU A 142 -18.86 -0.69 3.45
N SER A 143 -18.52 -0.58 2.14
CA SER A 143 -18.22 -1.76 1.31
C SER A 143 -16.86 -2.37 1.67
N THR A 144 -16.80 -3.70 1.67
CA THR A 144 -15.55 -4.46 1.75
C THR A 144 -14.90 -4.57 0.38
N CYS A 145 -13.60 -4.77 0.34
CA CYS A 145 -12.91 -5.06 -0.91
C CYS A 145 -13.38 -6.40 -1.50
N PRO A 146 -13.65 -6.45 -2.81
CA PRO A 146 -13.94 -7.73 -3.46
C PRO A 146 -12.73 -8.64 -3.33
N GLY A 147 -12.95 -9.88 -2.91
CA GLY A 147 -11.92 -10.92 -2.78
C GLY A 147 -11.41 -11.40 -4.13
#